data_dc7b887e95a4b9faa9ab9ffc8b8fe0bf
#
_entry.id   dc7b887e95a4b9faa9ab9ffc8b8fe0bf
#
_cell.length_a   1.000
_cell.length_b   1.000
_cell.length_c   1.000
_cell.angle_alpha   90.00
_cell.angle_beta   90.00
_cell.angle_gamma   90.00
#
_symmetry.space_group_name_H-M   'P 1'
#
loop_
_entity.id
_entity.type
_entity.pdbx_description
1 polymer ?
#
loop_
_entity_poly.entity_id
_entity_poly.type
_entity_poly.pdbx_seq_one_letter_code
_entity_poly.pdbx_strand_id
1 'polypeptide(L)'
;MRKFRNDYNKDGKEKRREACERAGNQCIRCNSPSVPGKILTVHHFDGDKANDEWWNLLALCQVCHLHIQGKVDPEIPFIFEHADWLKPYVAGFYASKYEHRQITRQEAEKRMDELLAYELLAR
;
A
#
# COMPACT_ATOMS: atom_id res chain seq x y z
N MET A 1 9.45 -24.33 -3.60
CA MET A 1 8.60 -23.60 -4.39
C MET A 1 7.16 -23.73 -4.09
N ARG A 2 6.61 -24.88 -4.12
CA ARG A 2 5.28 -25.05 -3.82
C ARG A 2 4.93 -24.67 -2.44
N LYS A 3 5.74 -25.03 -1.48
CA LYS A 3 5.56 -24.68 -0.12
C LYS A 3 5.51 -23.20 0.06
N PHE A 4 6.45 -22.52 -0.57
CA PHE A 4 6.49 -21.07 -0.52
C PHE A 4 5.23 -20.48 -1.11
N ARG A 5 4.78 -21.04 -2.23
CA ARG A 5 3.60 -20.55 -2.88
C ARG A 5 2.35 -20.82 -2.05
N ASN A 6 2.29 -21.96 -1.39
CA ASN A 6 1.14 -22.29 -0.57
C ASN A 6 1.01 -21.37 0.61
N ASP A 7 2.11 -21.05 1.27
CA ASP A 7 2.07 -20.14 2.39
C ASP A 7 1.57 -18.77 1.94
N TYR A 8 2.08 -18.29 0.84
CA TYR A 8 1.65 -17.03 0.29
C TYR A 8 0.16 -17.05 -0.03
N ASN A 9 -0.30 -18.11 -0.68
CA ASN A 9 -1.70 -18.18 -1.09
C ASN A 9 -2.65 -18.27 0.08
N LYS A 10 -2.23 -18.92 1.14
CA LYS A 10 -3.12 -19.11 2.26
C LYS A 10 -3.39 -17.84 3.02
N ASP A 11 -2.34 -17.22 3.53
CA ASP A 11 -2.50 -15.98 4.29
C ASP A 11 -2.61 -14.76 3.41
N GLY A 12 -1.88 -14.75 2.33
CA GLY A 12 -1.86 -13.61 1.45
C GLY A 12 -3.17 -13.36 0.74
N LYS A 13 -3.87 -14.45 0.40
CA LYS A 13 -5.14 -14.33 -0.25
C LYS A 13 -6.17 -13.65 0.62
N GLU A 14 -6.21 -14.04 1.88
CA GLU A 14 -7.13 -13.46 2.82
C GLU A 14 -6.80 -12.00 3.08
N LYS A 15 -5.53 -11.69 3.25
CA LYS A 15 -5.12 -10.31 3.47
C LYS A 15 -5.42 -9.43 2.28
N ARG A 16 -5.25 -9.96 1.07
CA ARG A 16 -5.58 -9.19 -0.13
C ARG A 16 -7.08 -8.94 -0.21
N ARG A 17 -7.89 -9.93 0.14
CA ARG A 17 -9.33 -9.74 0.15
C ARG A 17 -9.72 -8.67 1.15
N GLU A 18 -9.11 -8.69 2.34
CA GLU A 18 -9.37 -7.68 3.35
C GLU A 18 -9.00 -6.28 2.86
N ALA A 19 -7.87 -6.18 2.15
CA ALA A 19 -7.44 -4.90 1.61
C ALA A 19 -8.46 -4.36 0.61
N CYS A 20 -8.98 -5.22 -0.24
CA CYS A 20 -9.98 -4.81 -1.21
C CYS A 20 -11.28 -4.42 -0.53
N GLU A 21 -11.67 -5.13 0.52
CA GLU A 21 -12.87 -4.81 1.26
C GLU A 21 -12.75 -3.48 1.98
N ARG A 22 -11.58 -3.21 2.54
CA ARG A 22 -11.33 -1.91 3.20
C ARG A 22 -11.44 -0.77 2.21
N ALA A 23 -11.09 -1.02 0.96
CA ALA A 23 -11.17 -0.01 -0.09
C ALA A 23 -12.57 0.11 -0.68
N GLY A 24 -13.55 -0.64 -0.14
CA GLY A 24 -14.90 -0.62 -0.66
C GLY A 24 -15.00 -1.30 -2.00
N ASN A 25 -14.10 -2.23 -2.29
CA ASN A 25 -14.01 -2.93 -3.56
C ASN A 25 -13.88 -1.97 -4.74
N GLN A 26 -13.13 -0.90 -4.51
CA GLN A 26 -12.81 0.09 -5.52
C GLN A 26 -11.31 0.35 -5.51
N CYS A 27 -10.80 0.73 -6.67
CA CYS A 27 -9.40 1.15 -6.76
C CYS A 27 -9.20 2.39 -5.88
N ILE A 28 -8.18 2.37 -5.03
CA ILE A 28 -7.95 3.50 -4.12
C ILE A 28 -7.42 4.73 -4.85
N ARG A 29 -6.99 4.58 -6.09
CA ARG A 29 -6.47 5.71 -6.86
C ARG A 29 -7.52 6.32 -7.78
N CYS A 30 -8.24 5.51 -8.54
CA CYS A 30 -9.18 6.04 -9.53
C CYS A 30 -10.64 5.72 -9.23
N ASN A 31 -10.90 4.97 -8.15
CA ASN A 31 -12.23 4.60 -7.69
C ASN A 31 -13.00 3.68 -8.63
N SER A 32 -12.34 3.05 -9.59
CA SER A 32 -13.00 2.08 -10.44
C SER A 32 -13.45 0.89 -9.63
N PRO A 33 -14.69 0.44 -9.79
CA PRO A 33 -15.19 -0.68 -9.02
C PRO A 33 -14.61 -1.99 -9.50
N SER A 34 -14.52 -2.96 -8.58
CA SER A 34 -14.13 -4.32 -8.90
C SER A 34 -15.32 -5.03 -9.51
N VAL A 35 -15.21 -5.46 -10.75
CA VAL A 35 -16.28 -6.15 -11.45
C VAL A 35 -15.69 -7.37 -12.17
N PRO A 36 -16.53 -8.33 -12.53
CA PRO A 36 -16.03 -9.49 -13.29
C PRO A 36 -15.24 -9.04 -14.52
N GLY A 37 -14.08 -9.61 -14.71
CA GLY A 37 -13.21 -9.24 -15.82
C GLY A 37 -12.31 -8.04 -15.55
N LYS A 38 -12.59 -7.29 -14.48
CA LYS A 38 -11.77 -6.13 -14.08
C LYS A 38 -11.66 -6.10 -12.58
N ILE A 39 -11.15 -7.18 -12.00
CA ILE A 39 -11.01 -7.26 -10.56
C ILE A 39 -9.83 -6.43 -10.08
N LEU A 40 -9.88 -6.09 -8.81
CA LEU A 40 -8.78 -5.35 -8.20
C LEU A 40 -7.58 -6.25 -7.99
N THR A 41 -6.42 -5.65 -8.03
CA THR A 41 -5.17 -6.30 -7.65
C THR A 41 -4.66 -5.62 -6.40
N VAL A 42 -3.65 -6.21 -5.77
CA VAL A 42 -3.05 -5.62 -4.59
C VAL A 42 -1.57 -5.44 -4.83
N HIS A 43 -1.13 -4.20 -4.72
CA HIS A 43 0.27 -3.84 -4.89
C HIS A 43 0.93 -3.76 -3.51
N HIS A 44 2.06 -4.42 -3.34
CA HIS A 44 2.83 -4.35 -2.09
C HIS A 44 3.74 -3.13 -2.19
N PHE A 45 3.41 -2.10 -1.42
CA PHE A 45 4.06 -0.80 -1.54
C PHE A 45 5.58 -0.86 -1.37
N ASP A 46 6.06 -1.62 -0.39
CA ASP A 46 7.51 -1.77 -0.17
C ASP A 46 8.13 -2.92 -0.98
N GLY A 47 7.33 -3.60 -1.77
CA GLY A 47 7.81 -4.72 -2.58
C GLY A 47 7.93 -6.04 -1.83
N ASP A 48 7.71 -6.04 -0.54
CA ASP A 48 7.84 -7.25 0.29
C ASP A 48 6.49 -7.94 0.39
N LYS A 49 6.35 -9.06 -0.30
CA LYS A 49 5.08 -9.79 -0.33
C LYS A 49 4.75 -10.46 0.98
N ALA A 50 5.69 -10.55 1.89
CA ALA A 50 5.45 -11.11 3.21
C ALA A 50 4.94 -10.07 4.20
N ASN A 51 4.98 -8.81 3.84
CA ASN A 51 4.54 -7.71 4.70
C ASN A 51 3.07 -7.41 4.42
N ASP A 52 2.21 -7.81 5.37
CA ASP A 52 0.77 -7.68 5.22
C ASP A 52 0.19 -6.49 5.97
N GLU A 53 1.02 -5.53 6.32
CA GLU A 53 0.52 -4.33 7.00
C GLU A 53 -0.41 -3.56 6.08
N TRP A 54 -1.40 -2.89 6.66
CA TRP A 54 -2.43 -2.21 5.87
C TRP A 54 -1.84 -1.19 4.90
N TRP A 55 -0.79 -0.48 5.31
CA TRP A 55 -0.19 0.54 4.45
C TRP A 55 0.57 -0.06 3.28
N ASN A 56 0.88 -1.35 3.37
CA ASN A 56 1.63 -2.02 2.32
C ASN A 56 0.73 -2.66 1.25
N LEU A 57 -0.55 -2.77 1.53
CA LEU A 57 -1.47 -3.46 0.63
C LEU A 57 -2.37 -2.44 -0.07
N LEU A 58 -1.99 -2.06 -1.27
CA LEU A 58 -2.72 -1.05 -2.03
C LEU A 58 -3.66 -1.73 -3.03
N ALA A 59 -4.96 -1.58 -2.81
CA ALA A 59 -5.97 -2.16 -3.69
C ALA A 59 -6.11 -1.28 -4.94
N LEU A 60 -5.68 -1.79 -6.08
CA LEU A 60 -5.61 -1.00 -7.31
C LEU A 60 -6.21 -1.77 -8.48
N CYS A 61 -6.84 -1.05 -9.39
CA CYS A 61 -7.22 -1.66 -10.65
C CYS A 61 -5.94 -1.94 -11.44
N GLN A 62 -6.05 -2.78 -12.45
CA GLN A 62 -4.87 -3.23 -13.17
C GLN A 62 -4.11 -2.08 -13.83
N VAL A 63 -4.83 -1.11 -14.36
CA VAL A 63 -4.21 0.04 -15.01
C VAL A 63 -3.42 0.87 -14.00
N CYS A 64 -4.02 1.15 -12.85
CA CYS A 64 -3.35 1.93 -11.81
C CYS A 64 -2.18 1.16 -11.21
N HIS A 65 -2.32 -0.15 -11.07
CA HIS A 65 -1.24 -0.98 -10.56
C HIS A 65 -0.01 -0.88 -11.46
N LEU A 66 -0.22 -1.01 -12.77
CA LEU A 66 0.90 -0.91 -13.71
C LEU A 66 1.52 0.49 -13.70
N HIS A 67 0.68 1.50 -13.56
CA HIS A 67 1.16 2.88 -13.50
C HIS A 67 2.05 3.11 -12.28
N ILE A 68 1.60 2.63 -11.13
CA ILE A 68 2.32 2.82 -9.86
C ILE A 68 3.61 2.00 -9.82
N GLN A 69 3.54 0.78 -10.33
CA GLN A 69 4.62 -0.19 -10.18
C GLN A 69 5.96 0.32 -10.68
N GLY A 70 5.97 1.10 -11.74
CA GLY A 70 7.21 1.60 -12.29
C GLY A 70 7.55 3.02 -11.89
N LYS A 71 6.71 3.67 -11.07
CA LYS A 71 6.88 5.10 -10.82
C LYS A 71 6.92 5.48 -9.36
N VAL A 72 6.45 4.60 -8.48
CA VAL A 72 6.44 4.90 -7.06
C VAL A 72 7.40 3.97 -6.35
N ASP A 73 8.39 4.53 -5.70
CA ASP A 73 9.39 3.77 -4.98
C ASP A 73 9.55 4.38 -3.60
N PRO A 74 9.09 3.72 -2.54
CA PRO A 74 9.16 4.29 -1.20
C PRO A 74 10.58 4.44 -0.69
N GLU A 75 11.55 3.76 -1.31
CA GLU A 75 12.94 3.88 -0.90
C GLU A 75 13.60 5.13 -1.48
N ILE A 76 12.95 5.76 -2.45
CA ILE A 76 13.49 6.95 -3.10
C ILE A 76 12.46 8.07 -2.99
N PRO A 77 12.43 8.76 -1.84
CA PRO A 77 11.48 9.85 -1.63
C PRO A 77 11.63 10.92 -2.70
N PHE A 78 10.57 11.62 -2.95
CA PHE A 78 10.53 12.73 -3.90
C PHE A 78 10.58 12.33 -5.36
N ILE A 79 10.53 11.03 -5.63
CA ILE A 79 10.47 10.60 -7.01
C ILE A 79 9.05 10.78 -7.55
N PHE A 80 8.09 10.98 -6.66
CA PHE A 80 6.72 11.20 -7.02
C PHE A 80 6.09 12.20 -6.06
N GLU A 81 5.02 12.82 -6.50
CA GLU A 81 4.25 13.69 -5.63
C GLU A 81 3.30 12.84 -4.81
N HIS A 82 3.19 13.16 -3.53
CA HIS A 82 2.29 12.44 -2.65
C HIS A 82 0.86 12.92 -2.90
N ALA A 83 0.15 12.22 -3.76
CA ALA A 83 -1.26 12.49 -3.96
C ALA A 83 -2.02 12.17 -2.69
N ASP A 84 -3.15 12.83 -2.50
CA ASP A 84 -3.93 12.68 -1.27
C ASP A 84 -4.30 11.23 -0.99
N TRP A 85 -4.60 10.45 -2.01
CA TRP A 85 -5.00 9.06 -1.81
C TRP A 85 -3.84 8.20 -1.29
N LEU A 86 -2.61 8.59 -1.56
CA LEU A 86 -1.44 7.81 -1.19
C LEU A 86 -0.86 8.20 0.17
N LYS A 87 -1.09 9.44 0.59
CA LYS A 87 -0.48 9.97 1.82
C LYS A 87 -0.63 9.09 3.06
N PRO A 88 -1.81 8.54 3.37
CA PRO A 88 -1.90 7.72 4.58
C PRO A 88 -1.02 6.48 4.51
N TYR A 89 -0.87 5.91 3.33
CA TYR A 89 -0.04 4.71 3.15
C TYR A 89 1.44 5.06 3.32
N VAL A 90 1.85 6.18 2.78
CA VAL A 90 3.24 6.66 2.97
C VAL A 90 3.51 6.93 4.44
N ALA A 91 2.54 7.53 5.13
CA ALA A 91 2.69 7.81 6.56
C ALA A 91 2.88 6.52 7.36
N GLY A 92 2.10 5.49 7.05
CA GLY A 92 2.25 4.20 7.70
C GLY A 92 3.62 3.58 7.43
N PHE A 93 4.08 3.69 6.20
CA PHE A 93 5.39 3.19 5.82
C PHE A 93 6.49 3.91 6.61
N TYR A 94 6.39 5.23 6.75
CA TYR A 94 7.40 5.98 7.47
C TYR A 94 7.40 5.68 8.98
N ALA A 95 6.23 5.45 9.56
CA ALA A 95 6.18 5.03 10.96
C ALA A 95 6.93 3.71 11.14
N SER A 96 6.75 2.78 10.23
CA SER A 96 7.43 1.51 10.29
C SER A 96 8.94 1.69 10.10
N LYS A 97 9.33 2.48 9.11
CA LYS A 97 10.74 2.64 8.74
C LYS A 97 11.53 3.45 9.76
N TYR A 98 10.98 4.56 10.22
CA TYR A 98 11.72 5.49 11.07
C TYR A 98 11.40 5.38 12.55
N GLU A 99 10.20 4.94 12.90
CA GLU A 99 9.83 4.78 14.31
C GLU A 99 9.80 3.33 14.74
N HIS A 100 9.97 2.40 13.78
CA HIS A 100 10.03 0.96 14.06
C HIS A 100 8.80 0.45 14.77
N ARG A 101 7.62 0.97 14.39
CA ARG A 101 6.37 0.54 14.99
C ARG A 101 5.26 0.59 13.96
N GLN A 102 4.28 -0.29 14.16
CA GLN A 102 3.11 -0.30 13.31
C GLN A 102 2.03 0.54 13.98
N ILE A 103 1.35 1.35 13.18
CA ILE A 103 0.28 2.22 13.67
C ILE A 103 -0.99 1.91 12.88
N THR A 104 -2.13 2.35 13.39
CA THR A 104 -3.38 2.19 12.68
C THR A 104 -3.51 3.25 11.61
N ARG A 105 -4.44 3.03 10.67
CA ARG A 105 -4.69 4.03 9.65
C ARG A 105 -5.18 5.34 10.27
N GLN A 106 -6.01 5.25 11.31
CA GLN A 106 -6.49 6.44 11.99
C GLN A 106 -5.35 7.23 12.60
N GLU A 107 -4.41 6.53 13.22
CA GLU A 107 -3.25 7.19 13.81
C GLU A 107 -2.39 7.81 12.72
N ALA A 108 -2.22 7.14 11.60
CA ALA A 108 -1.46 7.69 10.48
C ALA A 108 -2.09 8.97 9.97
N GLU A 109 -3.41 9.00 9.89
CA GLU A 109 -4.11 10.19 9.43
C GLU A 109 -3.97 11.35 10.40
N LYS A 110 -3.97 11.07 11.69
CA LYS A 110 -3.80 12.12 12.69
C LYS A 110 -2.41 12.70 12.71
N ARG A 111 -1.42 11.86 12.41
CA ARG A 111 -0.02 12.27 12.45
C ARG A 111 0.56 12.46 11.06
N MET A 112 -0.29 12.69 10.07
CA MET A 112 0.15 12.68 8.68
C MET A 112 1.28 13.67 8.41
N ASP A 113 1.11 14.92 8.83
CA ASP A 113 2.14 15.94 8.58
C ASP A 113 3.45 15.59 9.26
N GLU A 114 3.35 15.10 10.47
CA GLU A 114 4.52 14.71 11.25
C GLU A 114 5.25 13.55 10.60
N LEU A 115 4.51 12.54 10.16
CA LEU A 115 5.12 11.35 9.58
C LEU A 115 5.69 11.63 8.20
N LEU A 116 5.00 12.40 7.39
CA LEU A 116 5.49 12.72 6.06
C LEU A 116 6.74 13.58 6.10
N ALA A 117 6.96 14.28 7.20
CA ALA A 117 8.17 15.10 7.35
C ALA A 117 9.44 14.26 7.41
N TYR A 118 9.33 12.97 7.71
CA TYR A 118 10.49 12.09 7.68
C TYR A 118 11.12 12.02 6.29
N GLU A 119 10.36 12.38 5.28
CA GLU A 119 10.87 12.45 3.93
C GLU A 119 12.11 13.33 3.83
N LEU A 120 12.18 14.36 4.65
CA LEU A 120 13.31 15.27 4.65
C LEU A 120 14.62 14.60 5.09
N LEU A 121 14.49 13.54 5.89
CA LEU A 121 15.67 12.82 6.37
C LEU A 121 16.27 11.92 5.29
N ALA A 122 15.49 11.58 4.30
CA ALA A 122 15.91 10.65 3.26
C ALA A 122 16.63 11.36 2.11
N ARG A 123 16.63 12.66 2.08
CA ARG A 123 17.31 13.41 1.03
C ARG A 123 18.81 13.38 1.15
#